data_0e30a007a189ba527335a7c0f273b707
#
_entry.id   0e30a007a189ba527335a7c0f273b707
#
_cell.length_a   1.000
_cell.length_b   1.000
_cell.length_c   1.000
_cell.angle_alpha   90.00
_cell.angle_beta   90.00
_cell.angle_gamma   90.00
#
_symmetry.space_group_name_H-M   'P 1'
#
loop_
_entity.id
_entity.type
_entity.pdbx_description
1 polymer ?
#
loop_
_entity_poly.entity_id
_entity_poly.type
_entity_poly.pdbx_seq_one_letter_code
_entity_poly.pdbx_strand_id
1 'polypeptide(L)'
;LEALPGTGVSERAFWSGLSRIVHDLAPHNRELLKKRDEMRASIDAWHQARRGQVIDLPVYEAFPTDIGYLLPEGPDFEIDTANIDDEIAHIAGPQLVVPVTNARYALNAANARWGSLYDALYGSDAIPEIADTTRGSAYNHKRGALVVAYARKFLDEIIPLDAGSHADVRDYRIVDRHLIASQGSGDAVSGLADASQLAGYRGDAGKPRALLFRHNGLHIEVLFDR
;
A
#
# COMPACT_ATOMS: atom_id res chain seq x y z
N LEU A 1 28.79 -1.60 27.90
CA LEU A 1 29.54 -0.56 27.13
C LEU A 1 30.16 -1.10 25.85
N GLU A 2 29.90 -2.33 25.50
CA GLU A 2 30.39 -2.98 24.26
C GLU A 2 29.83 -2.34 22.97
N ALA A 3 28.72 -1.61 23.06
CA ALA A 3 28.07 -0.97 21.91
C ALA A 3 28.63 0.41 21.56
N LEU A 4 29.43 1.05 22.41
CA LEU A 4 29.94 2.41 22.17
C LEU A 4 31.20 2.50 21.29
N PRO A 5 32.12 1.49 21.25
CA PRO A 5 33.29 1.56 20.38
C PRO A 5 32.91 1.75 18.92
N GLY A 6 33.51 2.74 18.26
CA GLY A 6 33.26 3.06 16.85
C GLY A 6 32.08 4.01 16.58
N THR A 7 31.28 4.38 17.60
CA THR A 7 30.14 5.31 17.41
C THR A 7 30.55 6.78 17.50
N GLY A 8 31.73 7.11 17.95
CA GLY A 8 32.18 8.49 18.25
C GLY A 8 31.55 9.08 19.53
N VAL A 9 30.73 8.31 20.25
CA VAL A 9 30.09 8.76 21.51
C VAL A 9 30.91 8.27 22.70
N SER A 10 31.37 9.23 23.55
CA SER A 10 32.05 8.87 24.78
C SER A 10 31.10 8.32 25.83
N GLU A 11 31.58 7.44 26.71
CA GLU A 11 30.79 6.89 27.81
C GLU A 11 30.15 7.96 28.67
N ARG A 12 30.91 9.02 28.98
CA ARG A 12 30.39 10.17 29.74
C ARG A 12 29.26 10.89 29.02
N ALA A 13 29.40 11.11 27.73
CA ALA A 13 28.35 11.76 26.92
C ALA A 13 27.07 10.89 26.87
N PHE A 14 27.21 9.57 26.74
CA PHE A 14 26.11 8.62 26.77
C PHE A 14 25.35 8.70 28.11
N TRP A 15 26.02 8.52 29.23
CA TRP A 15 25.39 8.51 30.54
C TRP A 15 24.79 9.88 30.92
N SER A 16 25.44 10.97 30.61
CA SER A 16 24.90 12.31 30.85
C SER A 16 23.67 12.58 29.97
N GLY A 17 23.70 12.13 28.71
CA GLY A 17 22.56 12.21 27.78
C GLY A 17 21.36 11.41 28.28
N LEU A 18 21.57 10.14 28.67
CA LEU A 18 20.53 9.29 29.23
C LEU A 18 19.92 9.89 30.52
N SER A 19 20.78 10.35 31.43
CA SER A 19 20.31 11.00 32.67
C SER A 19 19.41 12.21 32.36
N ARG A 20 19.81 13.05 31.43
CA ARG A 20 19.03 14.23 31.01
C ARG A 20 17.68 13.81 30.43
N ILE A 21 17.66 12.86 29.48
CA ILE A 21 16.42 12.35 28.89
C ILE A 21 15.45 11.86 29.98
N VAL A 22 15.95 11.07 30.93
CA VAL A 22 15.11 10.55 32.02
C VAL A 22 14.56 11.70 32.90
N HIS A 23 15.41 12.66 33.29
CA HIS A 23 15.00 13.76 34.17
C HIS A 23 14.05 14.74 33.49
N ASP A 24 14.22 14.97 32.20
CA ASP A 24 13.39 15.90 31.43
C ASP A 24 12.04 15.26 31.04
N LEU A 25 12.07 14.00 30.61
CA LEU A 25 10.86 13.36 30.06
C LEU A 25 10.03 12.57 31.08
N ALA A 26 10.62 12.00 32.14
CA ALA A 26 9.85 11.20 33.07
C ALA A 26 8.78 11.98 33.85
N PRO A 27 8.98 13.25 34.26
CA PRO A 27 7.90 14.07 34.84
C PRO A 27 6.74 14.24 33.86
N HIS A 28 7.04 14.64 32.63
CA HIS A 28 6.03 14.84 31.60
C HIS A 28 5.25 13.54 31.29
N ASN A 29 5.95 12.41 31.18
CA ASN A 29 5.30 11.11 31.00
C ASN A 29 4.34 10.78 32.17
N ARG A 30 4.72 11.06 33.41
CA ARG A 30 3.82 10.86 34.58
C ARG A 30 2.57 11.73 34.50
N GLU A 31 2.69 12.98 34.07
CA GLU A 31 1.55 13.88 33.87
C GLU A 31 0.60 13.35 32.78
N LEU A 32 1.15 12.88 31.64
CA LEU A 32 0.37 12.29 30.56
C LEU A 32 -0.35 11.00 31.01
N LEU A 33 0.30 10.15 31.79
CA LEU A 33 -0.30 8.96 32.35
C LEU A 33 -1.44 9.31 33.31
N LYS A 34 -1.28 10.32 34.17
CA LYS A 34 -2.33 10.82 35.04
C LYS A 34 -3.51 11.35 34.23
N LYS A 35 -3.27 12.17 33.22
CA LYS A 35 -4.32 12.68 32.32
C LYS A 35 -5.09 11.55 31.64
N ARG A 36 -4.38 10.53 31.15
CA ARG A 36 -5.00 9.32 30.56
C ARG A 36 -5.95 8.62 31.56
N ASP A 37 -5.50 8.43 32.80
CA ASP A 37 -6.30 7.73 33.82
C ASP A 37 -7.53 8.55 34.23
N GLU A 38 -7.43 9.87 34.30
CA GLU A 38 -8.55 10.79 34.54
C GLU A 38 -9.57 10.73 33.39
N MET A 39 -9.11 10.78 32.14
CA MET A 39 -10.00 10.65 30.98
C MET A 39 -10.70 9.29 30.95
N ARG A 40 -9.96 8.20 31.21
CA ARG A 40 -10.54 6.85 31.28
C ARG A 40 -11.63 6.78 32.36
N ALA A 41 -11.37 7.28 33.57
CA ALA A 41 -12.34 7.29 34.63
C ALA A 41 -13.62 8.08 34.27
N SER A 42 -13.47 9.21 33.56
CA SER A 42 -14.60 10.00 33.07
C SER A 42 -15.42 9.24 32.02
N ILE A 43 -14.76 8.56 31.08
CA ILE A 43 -15.42 7.75 30.04
C ILE A 43 -16.16 6.57 30.69
N ASP A 44 -15.52 5.86 31.62
CA ASP A 44 -16.14 4.74 32.35
C ASP A 44 -17.38 5.19 33.12
N ALA A 45 -17.29 6.31 33.83
CA ALA A 45 -18.42 6.87 34.58
C ALA A 45 -19.59 7.27 33.67
N TRP A 46 -19.29 7.89 32.49
CA TRP A 46 -20.31 8.26 31.52
C TRP A 46 -21.08 7.05 31.00
N HIS A 47 -20.36 5.97 30.64
CA HIS A 47 -20.96 4.72 30.16
C HIS A 47 -21.73 3.97 31.28
N GLN A 48 -21.20 3.93 32.50
CA GLN A 48 -21.87 3.31 33.63
C GLN A 48 -23.21 3.97 33.91
N ALA A 49 -23.26 5.32 33.89
CA ALA A 49 -24.49 6.08 34.13
C ALA A 49 -25.58 5.84 33.05
N ARG A 50 -25.21 5.37 31.89
CA ARG A 50 -26.10 5.15 30.71
C ARG A 50 -26.25 3.66 30.36
N ARG A 51 -25.87 2.79 31.26
CA ARG A 51 -25.92 1.34 31.01
C ARG A 51 -27.34 0.88 30.69
N GLY A 52 -27.52 0.18 29.58
CA GLY A 52 -28.84 -0.29 29.10
C GLY A 52 -29.69 0.75 28.40
N GLN A 53 -29.21 1.97 28.21
CA GLN A 53 -29.86 3.01 27.41
C GLN A 53 -29.35 2.98 25.97
N VAL A 54 -30.19 3.42 25.03
CA VAL A 54 -29.76 3.68 23.65
C VAL A 54 -28.88 4.92 23.67
N ILE A 55 -27.71 4.82 23.01
CA ILE A 55 -26.77 5.93 22.93
C ILE A 55 -27.25 6.90 21.84
N ASP A 56 -27.46 8.14 22.21
CA ASP A 56 -27.68 9.27 21.29
C ASP A 56 -26.30 9.74 20.80
N LEU A 57 -26.04 9.61 19.50
CA LEU A 57 -24.73 9.92 18.91
C LEU A 57 -24.30 11.39 19.09
N PRO A 58 -25.13 12.41 18.85
CA PRO A 58 -24.78 13.81 19.13
C PRO A 58 -24.39 14.06 20.59
N VAL A 59 -25.13 13.48 21.55
CA VAL A 59 -24.81 13.59 22.97
C VAL A 59 -23.51 12.84 23.31
N TYR A 60 -23.26 11.72 22.64
CA TYR A 60 -22.02 10.98 22.82
C TYR A 60 -20.82 11.73 22.26
N GLU A 61 -20.94 12.37 21.08
CA GLU A 61 -19.83 13.14 20.47
C GLU A 61 -19.49 14.40 21.27
N ALA A 62 -20.48 15.05 21.87
CA ALA A 62 -20.26 16.22 22.72
C ALA A 62 -19.40 15.87 23.97
N PHE A 63 -19.65 14.74 24.59
CA PHE A 63 -18.95 14.35 25.82
C PHE A 63 -17.42 14.14 25.63
N PRO A 64 -16.91 13.35 24.65
CA PRO A 64 -15.48 13.23 24.39
C PRO A 64 -14.82 14.56 24.00
N THR A 65 -15.58 15.45 23.34
CA THR A 65 -15.12 16.80 23.02
C THR A 65 -14.95 17.64 24.27
N ASP A 66 -15.93 17.62 25.19
CA ASP A 66 -15.90 18.38 26.44
C ASP A 66 -14.75 17.97 27.37
N ILE A 67 -14.41 16.68 27.44
CA ILE A 67 -13.28 16.19 28.22
C ILE A 67 -11.93 16.32 27.51
N GLY A 68 -11.90 16.83 26.27
CA GLY A 68 -10.71 17.02 25.46
C GLY A 68 -10.09 15.73 24.92
N TYR A 69 -10.90 14.66 24.78
CA TYR A 69 -10.51 13.43 24.11
C TYR A 69 -10.62 13.56 22.59
N LEU A 70 -11.75 14.10 22.09
CA LEU A 70 -11.88 14.54 20.72
C LEU A 70 -11.39 15.98 20.61
N LEU A 71 -10.41 16.17 19.75
CA LEU A 71 -9.89 17.50 19.40
C LEU A 71 -10.52 17.96 18.09
N PRO A 72 -10.68 19.28 17.89
CA PRO A 72 -11.08 19.78 16.59
C PRO A 72 -10.07 19.40 15.53
N GLU A 73 -10.53 19.14 14.33
CA GLU A 73 -9.67 18.92 13.18
C GLU A 73 -8.80 20.17 12.97
N GLY A 74 -7.48 19.94 12.83
CA GLY A 74 -6.54 21.02 12.57
C GLY A 74 -6.69 21.56 11.14
N PRO A 75 -5.99 22.65 10.81
CA PRO A 75 -5.91 23.10 9.42
C PRO A 75 -5.22 22.05 8.56
N ASP A 76 -5.54 22.05 7.28
CA ASP A 76 -4.82 21.26 6.29
C ASP A 76 -3.32 21.56 6.38
N PHE A 77 -2.52 20.51 6.26
CA PHE A 77 -1.07 20.63 6.28
C PHE A 77 -0.45 19.73 5.21
N GLU A 78 0.69 20.15 4.71
CA GLU A 78 1.54 19.33 3.85
C GLU A 78 2.75 18.87 4.65
N ILE A 79 3.13 17.60 4.40
CA ILE A 79 4.35 17.05 4.98
C ILE A 79 5.51 17.45 4.05
N ASP A 80 6.39 18.30 4.53
CA ASP A 80 7.64 18.64 3.85
C ASP A 80 8.74 17.70 4.32
N THR A 81 9.41 17.08 3.37
CA THR A 81 10.48 16.12 3.62
C THR A 81 11.70 16.46 2.78
N ALA A 82 12.90 16.32 3.37
CA ALA A 82 14.17 16.55 2.69
C ALA A 82 15.13 15.38 2.94
N ASN A 83 15.96 15.07 1.96
CA ASN A 83 17.00 14.05 2.04
C ASN A 83 16.48 12.64 2.38
N ILE A 84 15.32 12.29 1.85
CA ILE A 84 14.74 10.96 2.00
C ILE A 84 15.20 10.09 0.84
N ASP A 85 15.47 8.82 1.14
CA ASP A 85 15.81 7.83 0.12
C ASP A 85 14.69 7.73 -0.94
N ASP A 86 15.07 7.62 -2.19
CA ASP A 86 14.14 7.58 -3.33
C ASP A 86 13.09 6.46 -3.20
N GLU A 87 13.49 5.31 -2.63
CA GLU A 87 12.60 4.17 -2.37
C GLU A 87 11.47 4.50 -1.38
N ILE A 88 11.62 5.52 -0.55
CA ILE A 88 10.60 5.96 0.41
C ILE A 88 9.79 7.14 -0.16
N ALA A 89 10.48 8.12 -0.77
CA ALA A 89 9.86 9.39 -1.16
C ALA A 89 9.28 9.40 -2.57
N HIS A 90 9.86 8.66 -3.52
CA HIS A 90 9.55 8.79 -4.95
C HIS A 90 9.14 7.48 -5.62
N ILE A 91 9.56 6.33 -5.09
CA ILE A 91 9.26 5.02 -5.68
C ILE A 91 8.08 4.41 -4.95
N ALA A 92 6.92 4.36 -5.61
CA ALA A 92 5.76 3.66 -5.10
C ALA A 92 6.02 2.14 -5.07
N GLY A 93 5.75 1.49 -3.95
CA GLY A 93 5.91 0.04 -3.84
C GLY A 93 5.53 -0.48 -2.46
N PRO A 94 5.29 -1.79 -2.33
CA PRO A 94 4.99 -2.39 -1.04
C PRO A 94 6.21 -2.31 -0.13
N GLN A 95 5.98 -1.91 1.11
CA GLN A 95 7.00 -1.87 2.15
C GLN A 95 6.74 -3.00 3.15
N LEU A 96 7.78 -3.78 3.42
CA LEU A 96 7.74 -4.89 4.37
C LEU A 96 8.77 -4.64 5.47
N VAL A 97 8.31 -4.72 6.72
CA VAL A 97 9.20 -4.69 7.89
C VAL A 97 9.43 -6.11 8.35
N VAL A 98 10.67 -6.57 8.27
CA VAL A 98 11.06 -7.94 8.65
C VAL A 98 12.33 -7.94 9.49
N PRO A 99 12.52 -8.92 10.41
CA PRO A 99 13.75 -9.04 11.15
C PRO A 99 14.89 -9.49 10.22
N VAL A 100 15.87 -8.61 10.01
CA VAL A 100 17.05 -8.87 9.14
C VAL A 100 18.03 -9.87 9.73
N THR A 101 17.93 -10.16 11.03
CA THR A 101 18.74 -11.17 11.72
C THR A 101 18.39 -12.59 11.30
N ASN A 102 17.26 -12.79 10.63
CA ASN A 102 16.82 -14.09 10.12
C ASN A 102 16.86 -14.07 8.58
N ALA A 103 17.88 -14.73 8.01
CA ALA A 103 18.09 -14.77 6.56
C ALA A 103 16.85 -15.27 5.78
N ARG A 104 16.10 -16.23 6.31
CA ARG A 104 14.91 -16.77 5.67
C ARG A 104 13.82 -15.69 5.55
N TYR A 105 13.59 -14.86 6.59
CA TYR A 105 12.63 -13.77 6.51
C TYR A 105 13.09 -12.70 5.52
N ALA A 106 14.36 -12.33 5.54
CA ALA A 106 14.92 -11.35 4.61
C ALA A 106 14.80 -11.80 3.14
N LEU A 107 15.12 -13.07 2.84
CA LEU A 107 14.96 -13.64 1.50
C LEU A 107 13.50 -13.72 1.06
N ASN A 108 12.60 -14.12 1.94
CA ASN A 108 11.17 -14.16 1.62
C ASN A 108 10.62 -12.77 1.35
N ALA A 109 11.03 -11.75 2.13
CA ALA A 109 10.64 -10.37 1.91
C ALA A 109 11.16 -9.83 0.56
N ALA A 110 12.41 -10.14 0.21
CA ALA A 110 12.97 -9.76 -1.07
C ALA A 110 12.21 -10.39 -2.25
N ASN A 111 11.85 -11.68 -2.13
CA ASN A 111 11.04 -12.37 -3.15
C ASN A 111 9.61 -11.86 -3.22
N ALA A 112 9.02 -11.42 -2.11
CA ALA A 112 7.68 -10.85 -2.06
C ALA A 112 7.55 -9.47 -2.74
N ARG A 113 8.65 -8.87 -3.18
CA ARG A 113 8.64 -7.63 -3.99
C ARG A 113 7.96 -7.83 -5.37
N TRP A 114 7.93 -9.06 -5.85
CA TRP A 114 7.11 -9.46 -6.99
C TRP A 114 5.88 -10.20 -6.49
N GLY A 115 4.74 -9.54 -6.53
CA GLY A 115 3.45 -10.11 -6.15
C GLY A 115 2.58 -10.34 -7.37
N SER A 116 1.73 -11.35 -7.31
CA SER A 116 0.69 -11.58 -8.30
C SER A 116 -0.53 -10.71 -7.96
N LEU A 117 -0.80 -9.70 -8.77
CA LEU A 117 -2.03 -8.92 -8.65
C LEU A 117 -3.26 -9.80 -8.89
N TYR A 118 -3.16 -10.78 -9.79
CA TYR A 118 -4.23 -11.73 -10.04
C TYR A 118 -4.59 -12.50 -8.77
N ASP A 119 -3.60 -13.08 -8.09
CA ASP A 119 -3.83 -13.86 -6.87
C ASP A 119 -4.33 -12.97 -5.72
N ALA A 120 -3.81 -11.76 -5.61
CA ALA A 120 -4.26 -10.80 -4.61
C ALA A 120 -5.73 -10.43 -4.81
N LEU A 121 -6.15 -10.13 -6.03
CA LEU A 121 -7.55 -9.81 -6.37
C LEU A 121 -8.47 -11.03 -6.22
N TYR A 122 -8.03 -12.20 -6.70
CA TYR A 122 -8.81 -13.43 -6.60
C TYR A 122 -9.00 -13.86 -5.14
N GLY A 123 -7.97 -13.72 -4.31
CA GLY A 123 -7.94 -14.18 -2.92
C GLY A 123 -8.52 -13.20 -1.89
N SER A 124 -8.81 -11.95 -2.25
CA SER A 124 -9.27 -10.91 -1.33
C SER A 124 -10.72 -10.49 -1.62
N ASP A 125 -11.25 -9.60 -0.79
CA ASP A 125 -12.57 -8.96 -0.94
C ASP A 125 -12.59 -7.77 -1.90
N ALA A 126 -11.46 -7.44 -2.54
CA ALA A 126 -11.41 -6.44 -3.61
C ALA A 126 -12.35 -6.79 -4.78
N ILE A 127 -12.52 -8.09 -5.04
CA ILE A 127 -13.59 -8.60 -5.90
C ILE A 127 -14.70 -9.15 -5.00
N PRO A 128 -15.89 -8.52 -4.94
CA PRO A 128 -16.98 -8.95 -4.06
C PRO A 128 -17.40 -10.41 -4.31
N GLU A 129 -17.74 -11.10 -3.23
CA GLU A 129 -18.34 -12.43 -3.29
C GLU A 129 -19.86 -12.34 -3.38
N ILE A 130 -20.37 -12.32 -4.59
CA ILE A 130 -21.80 -12.25 -4.88
C ILE A 130 -22.23 -13.44 -5.74
N ALA A 131 -23.38 -14.01 -5.42
CA ALA A 131 -23.98 -15.13 -6.17
C ALA A 131 -22.96 -16.23 -6.48
N ASP A 132 -22.66 -16.44 -7.75
CA ASP A 132 -21.80 -17.50 -8.28
C ASP A 132 -20.31 -17.11 -8.44
N THR A 133 -19.89 -15.98 -7.85
CA THR A 133 -18.49 -15.52 -7.86
C THR A 133 -17.75 -15.77 -6.55
N THR A 134 -18.31 -16.56 -5.63
CA THR A 134 -17.68 -16.93 -4.37
C THR A 134 -16.43 -17.80 -4.57
N ARG A 135 -15.47 -17.64 -3.68
CA ARG A 135 -14.28 -18.52 -3.59
C ARG A 135 -14.73 -19.88 -3.04
N GLY A 136 -14.13 -20.94 -3.55
CA GLY A 136 -14.37 -22.31 -3.11
C GLY A 136 -13.08 -23.11 -3.05
N SER A 137 -13.20 -24.43 -2.90
CA SER A 137 -12.07 -25.35 -2.96
C SER A 137 -11.52 -25.55 -4.38
N ALA A 138 -12.30 -25.20 -5.40
CA ALA A 138 -11.90 -25.23 -6.80
C ALA A 138 -11.87 -23.81 -7.40
N TYR A 139 -11.12 -23.65 -8.48
CA TYR A 139 -11.05 -22.40 -9.21
C TYR A 139 -12.42 -22.01 -9.79
N ASN A 140 -12.84 -20.78 -9.53
CA ASN A 140 -14.08 -20.21 -10.04
C ASN A 140 -13.80 -19.34 -11.28
N HIS A 141 -14.13 -19.85 -12.46
CA HIS A 141 -13.91 -19.16 -13.75
C HIS A 141 -14.64 -17.82 -13.84
N LYS A 142 -15.83 -17.69 -13.25
CA LYS A 142 -16.58 -16.44 -13.26
C LYS A 142 -15.88 -15.37 -12.43
N ARG A 143 -15.37 -15.76 -11.25
CA ARG A 143 -14.53 -14.88 -10.43
C ARG A 143 -13.24 -14.50 -11.16
N GLY A 144 -12.56 -15.46 -11.79
CA GLY A 144 -11.39 -15.22 -12.60
C GLY A 144 -11.62 -14.21 -13.72
N ALA A 145 -12.77 -14.27 -14.39
CA ALA A 145 -13.14 -13.29 -15.41
C ALA A 145 -13.30 -11.86 -14.84
N LEU A 146 -13.84 -11.72 -13.63
CA LEU A 146 -13.91 -10.41 -12.94
C LEU A 146 -12.53 -9.88 -12.59
N VAL A 147 -11.61 -10.74 -12.13
CA VAL A 147 -10.22 -10.36 -11.85
C VAL A 147 -9.53 -9.85 -13.12
N VAL A 148 -9.69 -10.55 -14.24
CA VAL A 148 -9.13 -10.13 -15.54
C VAL A 148 -9.74 -8.79 -15.99
N ALA A 149 -11.04 -8.60 -15.85
CA ALA A 149 -11.71 -7.35 -16.18
C ALA A 149 -11.18 -6.18 -15.31
N TYR A 150 -11.02 -6.42 -14.02
CA TYR A 150 -10.42 -5.44 -13.10
C TYR A 150 -8.99 -5.08 -13.51
N ALA A 151 -8.16 -6.08 -13.79
CA ALA A 151 -6.76 -5.86 -14.19
C ALA A 151 -6.65 -5.07 -15.51
N ARG A 152 -7.52 -5.34 -16.48
CA ARG A 152 -7.56 -4.58 -17.74
C ARG A 152 -7.96 -3.13 -17.53
N LYS A 153 -8.99 -2.89 -16.69
CA LYS A 153 -9.36 -1.52 -16.32
C LYS A 153 -8.22 -0.80 -15.59
N PHE A 154 -7.54 -1.48 -14.69
CA PHE A 154 -6.37 -0.93 -14.01
C PHE A 154 -5.26 -0.57 -15.00
N LEU A 155 -5.00 -1.40 -16.01
CA LEU A 155 -4.04 -1.06 -17.06
C LEU A 155 -4.49 0.17 -17.87
N ASP A 156 -5.78 0.31 -18.17
CA ASP A 156 -6.30 1.51 -18.86
C ASP A 156 -6.05 2.80 -18.05
N GLU A 157 -6.06 2.72 -16.72
CA GLU A 157 -5.83 3.87 -15.84
C GLU A 157 -4.34 4.24 -15.74
N ILE A 158 -3.44 3.27 -15.68
CA ILE A 158 -2.02 3.52 -15.36
C ILE A 158 -1.06 3.35 -16.53
N ILE A 159 -1.44 2.58 -17.56
CA ILE A 159 -0.68 2.33 -18.81
C ILE A 159 -1.64 2.52 -19.99
N PRO A 160 -2.24 3.69 -20.18
CA PRO A 160 -3.27 3.88 -21.20
C PRO A 160 -2.74 3.66 -22.61
N LEU A 161 -3.60 3.13 -23.46
CA LEU A 161 -3.37 3.11 -24.91
C LEU A 161 -3.67 4.51 -25.48
N ASP A 162 -3.09 4.84 -26.62
CA ASP A 162 -3.37 6.08 -27.37
C ASP A 162 -4.81 6.11 -27.89
N ALA A 163 -5.40 4.95 -28.14
CA ALA A 163 -6.82 4.79 -28.49
C ALA A 163 -7.35 3.43 -28.01
N GLY A 164 -8.62 3.41 -27.53
CA GLY A 164 -9.30 2.19 -27.09
C GLY A 164 -8.95 1.76 -25.67
N SER A 165 -9.15 0.49 -25.37
CA SER A 165 -8.99 -0.11 -24.05
C SER A 165 -8.22 -1.43 -24.13
N HIS A 166 -7.45 -1.73 -23.07
CA HIS A 166 -6.82 -3.05 -22.89
C HIS A 166 -7.86 -4.19 -22.82
N ALA A 167 -9.13 -3.86 -22.52
CA ALA A 167 -10.21 -4.84 -22.54
C ALA A 167 -10.50 -5.36 -23.95
N ASP A 168 -10.27 -4.54 -24.97
CA ASP A 168 -10.57 -4.86 -26.38
C ASP A 168 -9.38 -5.45 -27.12
N VAL A 169 -8.20 -5.47 -26.47
CA VAL A 169 -6.97 -5.97 -27.11
C VAL A 169 -7.00 -7.51 -27.18
N ARG A 170 -6.77 -8.02 -28.36
CA ARG A 170 -6.64 -9.46 -28.65
C ARG A 170 -5.20 -9.93 -28.65
N ASP A 171 -4.29 -9.08 -29.11
CA ASP A 171 -2.90 -9.44 -29.28
C ASP A 171 -1.99 -8.22 -29.13
N TYR A 172 -0.79 -8.47 -28.58
CA TYR A 172 0.27 -7.50 -28.45
C TYR A 172 1.48 -7.95 -29.24
N ARG A 173 2.13 -7.01 -29.90
CA ARG A 173 3.40 -7.23 -30.59
C ARG A 173 4.32 -6.04 -30.39
N ILE A 174 5.60 -6.25 -30.59
CA ILE A 174 6.62 -5.19 -30.54
C ILE A 174 7.13 -4.95 -31.99
N VAL A 175 7.04 -3.71 -32.41
CA VAL A 175 7.56 -3.26 -33.73
C VAL A 175 8.41 -2.03 -33.47
N ASP A 176 9.65 -2.05 -33.93
CA ASP A 176 10.61 -0.95 -33.77
C ASP A 176 10.67 -0.43 -32.28
N ARG A 177 10.65 -1.36 -31.31
CA ARG A 177 10.66 -1.09 -29.87
C ARG A 177 9.39 -0.42 -29.33
N HIS A 178 8.32 -0.34 -30.11
CA HIS A 178 7.03 0.18 -29.67
C HIS A 178 6.03 -0.95 -29.51
N LEU A 179 5.15 -0.79 -28.52
CA LEU A 179 4.03 -1.69 -28.35
C LEU A 179 2.95 -1.41 -29.39
N ILE A 180 2.50 -2.46 -30.03
CA ILE A 180 1.33 -2.43 -30.90
C ILE A 180 0.28 -3.36 -30.33
N ALA A 181 -0.88 -2.80 -30.01
CA ALA A 181 -2.05 -3.51 -29.49
C ALA A 181 -3.10 -3.65 -30.61
N SER A 182 -3.42 -4.87 -30.99
CA SER A 182 -4.44 -5.15 -32.01
C SER A 182 -5.80 -5.28 -31.34
N GLN A 183 -6.77 -4.48 -31.78
CA GLN A 183 -8.09 -4.38 -31.13
C GLN A 183 -9.22 -4.93 -32.01
N GLY A 184 -10.26 -5.46 -31.36
CA GLY A 184 -11.49 -5.85 -32.02
C GLY A 184 -11.34 -6.93 -33.09
N SER A 185 -12.24 -6.97 -34.08
CA SER A 185 -12.25 -7.90 -35.20
C SER A 185 -11.62 -7.36 -36.49
N GLY A 186 -11.12 -6.12 -36.47
CA GLY A 186 -10.52 -5.42 -37.63
C GLY A 186 -9.03 -5.21 -37.47
N ASP A 187 -8.48 -4.39 -38.38
CA ASP A 187 -7.06 -3.99 -38.41
C ASP A 187 -6.75 -2.80 -37.50
N ALA A 188 -7.67 -2.47 -36.54
CA ALA A 188 -7.46 -1.39 -35.62
C ALA A 188 -6.27 -1.71 -34.71
N VAL A 189 -5.29 -0.84 -34.69
CA VAL A 189 -4.09 -0.94 -33.87
C VAL A 189 -3.93 0.34 -33.06
N SER A 190 -3.36 0.19 -31.88
CA SER A 190 -3.09 1.27 -30.94
C SER A 190 -1.71 1.07 -30.35
N GLY A 191 -1.05 2.14 -29.95
CA GLY A 191 0.18 2.11 -29.15
C GLY A 191 -0.09 2.47 -27.71
N LEU A 192 0.97 2.67 -26.94
CA LEU A 192 0.86 3.30 -25.62
C LEU A 192 0.74 4.81 -25.77
N ALA A 193 -0.11 5.45 -24.98
CA ALA A 193 -0.18 6.91 -24.91
C ALA A 193 1.16 7.53 -24.48
N ASP A 194 1.91 6.84 -23.64
CA ASP A 194 3.31 7.14 -23.31
C ASP A 194 4.19 5.92 -23.63
N ALA A 195 4.89 5.97 -24.76
CA ALA A 195 5.77 4.88 -25.20
C ALA A 195 6.91 4.58 -24.22
N SER A 196 7.29 5.52 -23.35
CA SER A 196 8.35 5.33 -22.34
C SER A 196 7.96 4.38 -21.22
N GLN A 197 6.68 4.08 -21.08
CA GLN A 197 6.18 3.11 -20.10
C GLN A 197 6.53 1.66 -20.47
N LEU A 198 6.87 1.35 -21.73
CA LEU A 198 7.36 0.02 -22.07
C LEU A 198 8.82 -0.14 -21.66
N ALA A 199 9.07 -0.84 -20.56
CA ALA A 199 10.41 -1.12 -20.06
C ALA A 199 11.07 -2.31 -20.77
N GLY A 200 10.28 -3.27 -21.28
CA GLY A 200 10.82 -4.43 -22.01
C GLY A 200 9.78 -5.52 -22.27
N TYR A 201 10.25 -6.63 -22.81
CA TYR A 201 9.42 -7.81 -23.08
C TYR A 201 10.24 -9.10 -23.02
N ARG A 202 9.56 -10.24 -22.90
CA ARG A 202 10.15 -11.58 -23.03
C ARG A 202 9.49 -12.36 -24.17
N GLY A 203 10.27 -13.17 -24.84
CA GLY A 203 9.83 -13.99 -25.97
C GLY A 203 10.04 -13.30 -27.31
N ASP A 204 9.29 -13.74 -28.31
CA ASP A 204 9.34 -13.18 -29.68
C ASP A 204 8.65 -11.82 -29.74
N ALA A 205 9.21 -10.87 -30.50
CA ALA A 205 8.64 -9.53 -30.64
C ALA A 205 7.24 -9.55 -31.26
N GLY A 206 6.99 -10.43 -32.24
CA GLY A 206 5.67 -10.60 -32.84
C GLY A 206 4.66 -11.34 -31.95
N LYS A 207 5.14 -12.03 -30.89
CA LYS A 207 4.33 -12.80 -29.97
C LYS A 207 4.98 -12.88 -28.59
N PRO A 208 5.05 -11.77 -27.85
CA PRO A 208 5.70 -11.75 -26.56
C PRO A 208 5.02 -12.70 -25.56
N ARG A 209 5.83 -13.29 -24.66
CA ARG A 209 5.34 -14.08 -23.54
C ARG A 209 5.04 -13.20 -22.34
N ALA A 210 5.73 -12.08 -22.22
CA ALA A 210 5.50 -11.10 -21.19
C ALA A 210 5.84 -9.70 -21.68
N LEU A 211 5.14 -8.72 -21.15
CA LEU A 211 5.44 -7.30 -21.30
C LEU A 211 5.80 -6.75 -19.93
N LEU A 212 6.82 -5.92 -19.86
CA LEU A 212 7.22 -5.20 -18.65
C LEU A 212 6.95 -3.72 -18.86
N PHE A 213 6.05 -3.18 -18.06
CA PHE A 213 5.74 -1.76 -18.01
C PHE A 213 6.34 -1.10 -16.78
N ARG A 214 6.44 0.22 -16.80
CA ARG A 214 6.85 1.04 -15.65
C ARG A 214 5.88 2.21 -15.47
N HIS A 215 5.39 2.37 -14.24
CA HIS A 215 4.55 3.50 -13.86
C HIS A 215 4.95 3.96 -12.44
N ASN A 216 5.20 5.26 -12.25
CA ASN A 216 5.64 5.82 -10.97
C ASN A 216 6.81 5.08 -10.31
N GLY A 217 7.79 4.63 -11.10
CA GLY A 217 8.92 3.84 -10.63
C GLY A 217 8.63 2.35 -10.35
N LEU A 218 7.37 1.95 -10.32
CA LEU A 218 6.94 0.57 -10.11
C LEU A 218 6.90 -0.19 -11.45
N HIS A 219 7.41 -1.43 -11.45
CA HIS A 219 7.33 -2.32 -12.61
C HIS A 219 6.10 -3.21 -12.54
N ILE A 220 5.44 -3.37 -13.69
CA ILE A 220 4.25 -4.20 -13.86
C ILE A 220 4.53 -5.18 -14.98
N GLU A 221 4.56 -6.47 -14.66
CA GLU A 221 4.73 -7.53 -15.65
C GLU A 221 3.37 -8.13 -16.01
N VAL A 222 3.03 -8.08 -17.30
CA VAL A 222 1.85 -8.76 -17.84
C VAL A 222 2.31 -10.04 -18.50
N LEU A 223 1.89 -11.18 -17.94
CA LEU A 223 2.18 -12.52 -18.46
C LEU A 223 1.03 -12.99 -19.36
N PHE A 224 1.38 -13.59 -20.49
CA PHE A 224 0.42 -14.23 -21.38
C PHE A 224 0.50 -15.74 -21.21
N ASP A 225 -0.45 -16.30 -20.46
CA ASP A 225 -0.65 -17.74 -20.36
C ASP A 225 -1.45 -18.22 -21.57
N ARG A 226 -0.89 -19.16 -22.34
CA ARG A 226 -1.43 -19.61 -23.62
C ARG A 226 -1.52 -21.12 -23.69
#